data_28cf1caf286cb70ecac831ae18941024
#
_entry.id   28cf1caf286cb70ecac831ae18941024
#
_cell.length_a   1.000
_cell.length_b   1.000
_cell.length_c   1.000
_cell.angle_alpha   90.00
_cell.angle_beta   90.00
_cell.angle_gamma   90.00
#
_symmetry.space_group_name_H-M   'P 1'
#
loop_
_entity.id
_entity.type
_entity.pdbx_description
1 polymer ?
#
loop_
_entity_poly.entity_id
_entity_poly.type
_entity_poly.pdbx_seq_one_letter_code
_entity_poly.pdbx_strand_id
1 'polypeptide(L)'
;MHRLTREEGRRVALCAQLLTADRPGGIVEAVDGLTLVNIDQTAAVAPSADHILWSRVGWPYQAADLARAVEEDRAIFEWAGFYRPMADLPLYRPLMRAWPPYRQHREWLAANDGFRHDVVARLISEGPLRTGEIPDTSQVAWKSTGWTNNRNVAQMLDFLVICGEVAISGRQGNERLWDVAERVYPTETVELSADDAARLRAERRLGYLGLARAKAPSQPVEPLDVGAVGEEALVDGVDGSWRVDPTLLDPAGRFEPRTALLSPFDRLVFDRARAHDLFGFEYVVEMYKPAAQRRWGYFALPILHGDRLIGKLDAAADRKAGLFRVAAIHEDEPFPAEVAEAVNLEVRDLAAWLGLEVTGIPGS
;
A
#
# COMPACT_ATOMS: atom_id res chain seq x y z
N MET A 1 -18.91 -14.27 -19.91
CA MET A 1 -19.32 -13.03 -19.20
C MET A 1 -20.10 -13.44 -17.98
N HIS A 2 -19.65 -13.08 -16.81
CA HIS A 2 -20.28 -13.40 -15.52
C HIS A 2 -21.23 -12.27 -15.11
N ARG A 3 -22.26 -12.63 -14.35
CA ARG A 3 -23.16 -11.64 -13.74
C ARG A 3 -23.13 -11.86 -12.24
N LEU A 4 -22.71 -10.82 -11.53
CA LEU A 4 -22.55 -10.82 -10.08
C LEU A 4 -23.55 -9.85 -9.46
N THR A 5 -24.17 -10.22 -8.37
CA THR A 5 -24.80 -9.24 -7.48
C THR A 5 -23.74 -8.31 -6.90
N ARG A 6 -24.14 -7.16 -6.40
CA ARG A 6 -23.19 -6.26 -5.71
C ARG A 6 -22.57 -6.91 -4.46
N GLU A 7 -23.33 -7.78 -3.78
CA GLU A 7 -22.88 -8.55 -2.64
C GLU A 7 -21.76 -9.53 -3.03
N GLU A 8 -21.96 -10.32 -4.08
CA GLU A 8 -20.92 -11.21 -4.61
C GLU A 8 -19.68 -10.44 -5.04
N GLY A 9 -19.85 -9.30 -5.72
CA GLY A 9 -18.73 -8.42 -6.10
C GLY A 9 -17.94 -7.91 -4.90
N ARG A 10 -18.60 -7.54 -3.78
CA ARG A 10 -17.93 -7.17 -2.53
C ARG A 10 -17.16 -8.34 -1.93
N ARG A 11 -17.78 -9.50 -1.84
CA ARG A 11 -17.15 -10.71 -1.28
C ARG A 11 -15.93 -11.13 -2.08
N VAL A 12 -16.02 -11.12 -3.42
CA VAL A 12 -14.85 -11.34 -4.31
C VAL A 12 -13.73 -10.35 -3.97
N ALA A 13 -14.04 -9.06 -3.86
CA ALA A 13 -13.05 -8.05 -3.53
C ALA A 13 -12.42 -8.24 -2.14
N LEU A 14 -13.20 -8.65 -1.15
CA LEU A 14 -12.72 -8.87 0.23
C LEU A 14 -11.87 -10.13 0.35
N CYS A 15 -12.26 -11.22 -0.30
CA CYS A 15 -11.45 -12.44 -0.39
C CYS A 15 -10.09 -12.14 -1.05
N ALA A 16 -10.08 -11.44 -2.18
CA ALA A 16 -8.87 -11.02 -2.88
C ALA A 16 -7.95 -10.15 -2.02
N GLN A 17 -8.54 -9.32 -1.15
CA GLN A 17 -7.81 -8.41 -0.25
C GLN A 17 -7.48 -9.03 1.11
N LEU A 18 -7.67 -10.35 1.29
CA LEU A 18 -7.39 -11.07 2.55
C LEU A 18 -8.13 -10.46 3.76
N LEU A 19 -9.36 -10.01 3.53
CA LEU A 19 -10.20 -9.35 4.55
C LEU A 19 -11.32 -10.26 5.06
N THR A 20 -11.13 -11.56 5.00
CA THR A 20 -11.98 -12.60 5.59
C THR A 20 -11.47 -13.01 6.97
N ALA A 21 -12.23 -13.80 7.71
CA ALA A 21 -11.81 -14.35 9.01
C ALA A 21 -10.65 -15.33 8.87
N ASP A 22 -10.57 -16.05 7.74
CA ASP A 22 -9.39 -16.84 7.37
C ASP A 22 -8.22 -15.88 7.03
N ARG A 23 -7.18 -15.92 7.83
CA ARG A 23 -6.07 -14.98 7.78
C ARG A 23 -4.81 -15.65 7.22
N PRO A 24 -3.95 -14.90 6.48
CA PRO A 24 -2.66 -15.44 6.06
C PRO A 24 -1.81 -15.85 7.26
N GLY A 25 -1.01 -16.89 7.10
CA GLY A 25 -0.16 -17.44 8.15
C GLY A 25 1.03 -16.56 8.54
N GLY A 26 1.29 -15.48 7.79
CA GLY A 26 2.37 -14.53 8.09
C GLY A 26 2.48 -13.41 7.05
N ILE A 27 3.47 -12.53 7.28
CA ILE A 27 3.61 -11.30 6.47
C ILE A 27 4.03 -11.58 5.03
N VAL A 28 4.86 -12.58 4.78
CA VAL A 28 5.32 -12.91 3.41
C VAL A 28 4.13 -13.39 2.57
N GLU A 29 3.28 -14.26 3.14
CA GLU A 29 2.04 -14.69 2.50
C GLU A 29 1.06 -13.53 2.30
N ALA A 30 0.92 -12.65 3.30
CA ALA A 30 0.08 -11.46 3.18
C ALA A 30 0.57 -10.52 2.07
N VAL A 31 1.87 -10.24 2.00
CA VAL A 31 2.44 -9.38 0.96
C VAL A 31 2.35 -10.05 -0.42
N ASP A 32 2.53 -11.37 -0.50
CA ASP A 32 2.37 -12.10 -1.77
C ASP A 32 0.92 -12.02 -2.27
N GLY A 33 -0.05 -12.31 -1.43
CA GLY A 33 -1.47 -12.24 -1.78
C GLY A 33 -1.92 -10.83 -2.16
N LEU A 34 -1.46 -9.80 -1.42
CA LEU A 34 -1.73 -8.40 -1.73
C LEU A 34 -0.89 -7.86 -2.89
N THR A 35 0.19 -8.51 -3.29
CA THR A 35 1.17 -8.13 -4.31
C THR A 35 1.88 -6.80 -4.05
N LEU A 36 1.28 -5.92 -3.30
CA LEU A 36 1.86 -4.64 -2.89
C LEU A 36 1.23 -4.14 -1.58
N VAL A 37 2.05 -3.53 -0.74
CA VAL A 37 1.61 -2.87 0.49
C VAL A 37 2.13 -1.44 0.48
N ASN A 38 1.25 -0.46 0.64
CA ASN A 38 1.61 0.96 0.61
C ASN A 38 2.53 1.33 1.76
N ILE A 39 3.54 2.16 1.46
CA ILE A 39 4.47 2.72 2.44
C ILE A 39 4.20 4.20 2.58
N ASP A 40 3.53 4.57 3.67
CA ASP A 40 3.37 5.97 4.10
C ASP A 40 3.72 6.06 5.59
N GLN A 41 4.60 7.00 5.92
CA GLN A 41 5.12 7.18 7.29
C GLN A 41 4.20 8.04 8.16
N THR A 42 3.07 8.52 7.64
CA THR A 42 2.06 9.22 8.43
C THR A 42 1.47 8.26 9.44
N ALA A 43 1.89 8.40 10.69
CA ALA A 43 1.57 7.48 11.78
C ALA A 43 0.63 8.13 12.80
N ALA A 44 -0.47 8.73 12.33
CA ALA A 44 -1.50 9.22 13.24
C ALA A 44 -2.06 8.09 14.13
N VAL A 45 -2.15 6.90 13.58
CA VAL A 45 -2.43 5.64 14.28
C VAL A 45 -1.20 4.74 14.21
N ALA A 46 -0.86 4.26 13.02
CA ALA A 46 0.33 3.47 12.74
C ALA A 46 0.85 3.77 11.32
N PRO A 47 2.13 3.50 10.99
CA PRO A 47 2.59 3.51 9.61
C PRO A 47 1.70 2.64 8.74
N SER A 48 1.46 3.05 7.48
CA SER A 48 0.46 2.40 6.64
C SER A 48 0.71 0.92 6.44
N ALA A 49 1.96 0.53 6.18
CA ALA A 49 2.32 -0.87 5.94
C ALA A 49 2.05 -1.74 7.18
N ASP A 50 2.45 -1.27 8.38
CA ASP A 50 2.21 -1.99 9.63
C ASP A 50 0.71 -2.18 9.88
N HIS A 51 -0.10 -1.13 9.67
CA HIS A 51 -1.54 -1.21 9.86
C HIS A 51 -2.22 -2.13 8.83
N ILE A 52 -1.82 -2.04 7.55
CA ILE A 52 -2.34 -2.92 6.50
C ILE A 52 -2.02 -4.39 6.83
N LEU A 53 -0.78 -4.70 7.19
CA LEU A 53 -0.37 -6.07 7.49
C LEU A 53 -1.00 -6.58 8.79
N TRP A 54 -1.05 -5.76 9.84
CA TRP A 54 -1.76 -6.13 11.07
C TRP A 54 -3.24 -6.42 10.81
N SER A 55 -3.90 -5.61 10.00
CA SER A 55 -5.31 -5.85 9.67
C SER A 55 -5.55 -7.17 8.92
N ARG A 56 -4.55 -7.78 8.29
CA ARG A 56 -4.61 -9.08 7.60
C ARG A 56 -4.15 -10.22 8.49
N VAL A 57 -2.97 -10.12 9.06
CA VAL A 57 -2.34 -11.17 9.87
C VAL A 57 -2.93 -11.23 11.27
N GLY A 58 -3.27 -10.09 11.87
CA GLY A 58 -3.76 -10.01 13.24
C GLY A 58 -2.66 -10.09 14.29
N TRP A 59 -2.97 -10.61 15.49
CA TRP A 59 -2.08 -10.67 16.65
C TRP A 59 -0.69 -11.28 16.42
N PRO A 60 -0.48 -12.26 15.52
CA PRO A 60 0.88 -12.74 15.21
C PRO A 60 1.76 -11.69 14.52
N TYR A 61 1.21 -10.60 13.97
CA TYR A 61 1.99 -9.58 13.28
C TYR A 61 2.88 -8.77 14.25
N GLN A 62 4.17 -8.66 13.89
CA GLN A 62 5.14 -7.79 14.53
C GLN A 62 5.88 -6.96 13.46
N ALA A 63 6.09 -5.67 13.72
CA ALA A 63 6.84 -4.80 12.80
C ALA A 63 8.28 -5.28 12.55
N ALA A 64 8.89 -5.95 13.54
CA ALA A 64 10.21 -6.57 13.41
C ALA A 64 10.23 -7.70 12.36
N ASP A 65 9.12 -8.41 12.15
CA ASP A 65 9.05 -9.46 11.12
C ASP A 65 9.05 -8.87 9.72
N LEU A 66 8.40 -7.70 9.52
CA LEU A 66 8.48 -6.98 8.25
C LEU A 66 9.91 -6.49 7.99
N ALA A 67 10.57 -5.92 9.00
CA ALA A 67 11.96 -5.50 8.88
C ALA A 67 12.86 -6.69 8.49
N ARG A 68 12.75 -7.83 9.18
CA ARG A 68 13.50 -9.05 8.87
C ARG A 68 13.23 -9.55 7.43
N ALA A 69 11.97 -9.59 7.00
CA ALA A 69 11.63 -10.05 5.65
C ALA A 69 12.20 -9.14 4.54
N VAL A 70 12.38 -7.84 4.81
CA VAL A 70 13.02 -6.89 3.90
C VAL A 70 14.55 -6.93 4.00
N GLU A 71 15.09 -6.93 5.22
CA GLU A 71 16.50 -6.67 5.48
C GLU A 71 17.38 -7.93 5.50
N GLU A 72 16.86 -9.05 5.99
CA GLU A 72 17.59 -10.30 6.18
C GLU A 72 17.17 -11.37 5.19
N ASP A 73 15.89 -11.73 5.20
CA ASP A 73 15.35 -12.83 4.38
C ASP A 73 15.27 -12.46 2.90
N ARG A 74 15.26 -11.16 2.58
CA ARG A 74 15.09 -10.63 1.20
C ARG A 74 13.86 -11.19 0.49
N ALA A 75 12.81 -11.53 1.26
CA ALA A 75 11.55 -12.03 0.73
C ALA A 75 10.67 -10.89 0.17
N ILE A 76 10.91 -9.65 0.62
CA ILE A 76 10.17 -8.45 0.29
C ILE A 76 11.15 -7.36 -0.12
N PHE A 77 10.80 -6.56 -1.14
CA PHE A 77 11.57 -5.37 -1.52
C PHE A 77 10.72 -4.10 -1.53
N GLU A 78 11.36 -2.97 -1.24
CA GLU A 78 10.73 -1.64 -1.34
C GLU A 78 11.02 -1.04 -2.72
N TRP A 79 9.95 -0.71 -3.48
CA TRP A 79 10.08 -0.02 -4.76
C TRP A 79 8.86 0.85 -5.03
N ALA A 80 9.12 2.10 -5.47
CA ALA A 80 8.09 3.06 -5.88
C ALA A 80 6.98 3.29 -4.82
N GLY A 81 7.36 3.33 -3.53
CA GLY A 81 6.44 3.60 -2.42
C GLY A 81 5.63 2.38 -1.95
N PHE A 82 6.02 1.18 -2.35
CA PHE A 82 5.36 -0.06 -1.94
C PHE A 82 6.38 -1.12 -1.52
N TYR A 83 5.99 -1.94 -0.54
CA TYR A 83 6.57 -3.25 -0.33
C TYR A 83 5.96 -4.23 -1.32
N ARG A 84 6.78 -5.07 -1.92
CA ARG A 84 6.41 -6.07 -2.93
C ARG A 84 7.11 -7.40 -2.66
N PRO A 85 6.53 -8.53 -3.06
CA PRO A 85 7.22 -9.81 -2.99
C PRO A 85 8.49 -9.79 -3.83
N MET A 86 9.62 -10.28 -3.32
CA MET A 86 10.86 -10.36 -4.11
C MET A 86 10.70 -11.24 -5.36
N ALA A 87 9.83 -12.24 -5.29
CA ALA A 87 9.48 -13.08 -6.44
C ALA A 87 8.88 -12.29 -7.63
N ASP A 88 8.26 -11.14 -7.36
CA ASP A 88 7.70 -10.26 -8.40
C ASP A 88 8.73 -9.30 -9.02
N LEU A 89 9.98 -9.26 -8.54
CA LEU A 89 11.01 -8.38 -9.07
C LEU A 89 11.18 -8.48 -10.61
N PRO A 90 11.15 -9.67 -11.23
CA PRO A 90 11.23 -9.80 -12.70
C PRO A 90 10.15 -9.03 -13.45
N LEU A 91 8.96 -8.86 -12.84
CA LEU A 91 7.84 -8.13 -13.42
C LEU A 91 8.11 -6.62 -13.53
N TYR A 92 8.98 -6.09 -12.67
CA TYR A 92 9.32 -4.66 -12.58
C TYR A 92 10.62 -4.30 -13.30
N ARG A 93 11.51 -5.26 -13.59
CA ARG A 93 12.78 -5.02 -14.30
C ARG A 93 12.60 -4.27 -15.63
N PRO A 94 11.62 -4.60 -16.50
CA PRO A 94 11.41 -3.82 -17.73
C PRO A 94 11.00 -2.38 -17.48
N LEU A 95 10.24 -2.08 -16.42
CA LEU A 95 9.90 -0.70 -16.01
C LEU A 95 11.14 0.05 -15.52
N MET A 96 11.97 -0.59 -14.71
CA MET A 96 13.24 -0.04 -14.22
C MET A 96 14.14 0.35 -15.39
N ARG A 97 14.32 -0.53 -16.39
CA ARG A 97 15.13 -0.27 -17.59
C ARG A 97 14.56 0.84 -18.49
N ALA A 98 13.24 0.98 -18.57
CA ALA A 98 12.58 1.99 -19.39
C ALA A 98 12.54 3.38 -18.76
N TRP A 99 12.89 3.50 -17.48
CA TRP A 99 12.91 4.78 -16.78
C TRP A 99 14.15 5.59 -17.18
N PRO A 100 14.14 6.93 -17.28
CA PRO A 100 13.07 7.86 -16.92
C PRO A 100 12.16 8.26 -18.09
N PRO A 101 10.84 8.28 -17.89
CA PRO A 101 9.90 8.62 -18.96
C PRO A 101 9.84 10.14 -19.27
N TYR A 102 10.11 10.98 -18.28
CA TYR A 102 9.95 12.42 -18.40
C TYR A 102 11.24 13.11 -18.86
N ARG A 103 11.09 14.11 -19.76
CA ARG A 103 12.20 14.89 -20.30
C ARG A 103 13.02 15.57 -19.20
N GLN A 104 12.37 16.22 -18.22
CA GLN A 104 13.03 16.89 -17.11
C GLN A 104 13.95 15.95 -16.32
N HIS A 105 13.50 14.70 -16.06
CA HIS A 105 14.31 13.72 -15.33
C HIS A 105 15.56 13.32 -16.12
N ARG A 106 15.41 13.09 -17.44
CA ARG A 106 16.54 12.76 -18.32
C ARG A 106 17.56 13.87 -18.40
N GLU A 107 17.09 15.11 -18.56
CA GLU A 107 17.96 16.30 -18.65
C GLU A 107 18.71 16.52 -17.33
N TRP A 108 18.03 16.37 -16.19
CA TRP A 108 18.66 16.55 -14.88
C TRP A 108 19.69 15.45 -14.59
N LEU A 109 19.39 14.18 -14.91
CA LEU A 109 20.34 13.07 -14.77
C LEU A 109 21.56 13.26 -15.67
N ALA A 110 21.36 13.63 -16.94
CA ALA A 110 22.46 13.88 -17.86
C ALA A 110 23.37 15.05 -17.37
N ALA A 111 22.76 16.11 -16.81
CA ALA A 111 23.53 17.23 -16.26
C ALA A 111 24.26 16.88 -14.95
N ASN A 112 23.88 15.80 -14.28
CA ASN A 112 24.42 15.32 -13.01
C ASN A 112 25.02 13.91 -13.11
N ASP A 113 25.49 13.48 -14.28
CA ASP A 113 25.99 12.11 -14.49
C ASP A 113 27.20 11.81 -13.59
N GLY A 114 28.12 12.78 -13.39
CA GLY A 114 29.21 12.67 -12.43
C GLY A 114 28.72 12.44 -11.01
N PHE A 115 27.72 13.21 -10.56
CA PHE A 115 27.11 13.02 -9.25
C PHE A 115 26.46 11.61 -9.09
N ARG A 116 25.79 11.12 -10.15
CA ARG A 116 25.25 9.75 -10.17
C ARG A 116 26.35 8.72 -9.94
N HIS A 117 27.47 8.83 -10.65
CA HIS A 117 28.63 7.94 -10.48
C HIS A 117 29.25 8.04 -9.09
N ASP A 118 29.38 9.25 -8.52
CA ASP A 118 29.89 9.46 -7.16
C ASP A 118 29.02 8.74 -6.12
N VAL A 119 27.68 8.88 -6.23
CA VAL A 119 26.72 8.19 -5.34
C VAL A 119 26.87 6.68 -5.42
N VAL A 120 26.86 6.11 -6.64
CA VAL A 120 26.99 4.67 -6.84
C VAL A 120 28.34 4.13 -6.36
N ALA A 121 29.45 4.82 -6.70
CA ALA A 121 30.79 4.42 -6.27
C ALA A 121 30.92 4.43 -4.73
N ARG A 122 30.31 5.40 -4.08
CA ARG A 122 30.30 5.48 -2.62
C ARG A 122 29.49 4.33 -1.99
N LEU A 123 28.32 4.02 -2.52
CA LEU A 123 27.53 2.86 -2.06
C LEU A 123 28.28 1.55 -2.29
N ILE A 124 29.02 1.40 -3.39
CA ILE A 124 29.86 0.22 -3.64
C ILE A 124 30.94 0.09 -2.57
N SER A 125 31.62 1.20 -2.21
CA SER A 125 32.76 1.17 -1.30
C SER A 125 32.39 1.16 0.18
N GLU A 126 31.30 1.82 0.58
CA GLU A 126 30.98 2.09 1.98
C GLU A 126 29.58 1.63 2.40
N GLY A 127 28.65 1.39 1.45
CA GLY A 127 27.24 1.12 1.74
C GLY A 127 26.99 -0.16 2.55
N PRO A 128 25.79 -0.28 3.13
CA PRO A 128 24.64 0.61 2.97
C PRO A 128 24.77 1.95 3.71
N LEU A 129 24.25 3.03 3.14
CA LEU A 129 24.34 4.41 3.68
C LEU A 129 22.97 5.07 3.80
N ARG A 130 22.85 6.00 4.76
CA ARG A 130 21.71 6.91 4.86
C ARG A 130 21.91 8.10 3.89
N THR A 131 20.82 8.76 3.53
CA THR A 131 20.86 9.94 2.64
C THR A 131 21.83 11.02 3.13
N GLY A 132 21.88 11.28 4.43
CA GLY A 132 22.74 12.30 5.03
C GLY A 132 24.23 11.95 5.04
N GLU A 133 24.62 10.71 4.76
CA GLU A 133 26.01 10.25 4.70
C GLU A 133 26.62 10.38 3.29
N ILE A 134 25.79 10.76 2.30
CA ILE A 134 26.18 10.92 0.91
C ILE A 134 26.36 12.41 0.61
N PRO A 135 27.57 12.87 0.22
CA PRO A 135 27.81 14.25 -0.16
C PRO A 135 27.02 14.67 -1.40
N ASP A 136 26.56 15.90 -1.41
CA ASP A 136 25.96 16.51 -2.60
C ASP A 136 27.05 17.10 -3.51
N THR A 137 27.35 16.39 -4.59
CA THR A 137 28.31 16.83 -5.64
C THR A 137 27.58 17.26 -6.92
N SER A 138 26.27 17.55 -6.83
CA SER A 138 25.44 17.90 -7.98
C SER A 138 25.92 19.19 -8.67
N GLN A 139 25.96 19.18 -10.01
CA GLN A 139 26.28 20.35 -10.84
C GLN A 139 25.05 21.24 -11.03
N VAL A 140 23.87 20.65 -11.11
CA VAL A 140 22.59 21.31 -11.32
C VAL A 140 21.62 20.90 -10.23
N ALA A 141 21.09 21.87 -9.48
CA ALA A 141 20.14 21.63 -8.41
C ALA A 141 18.82 21.12 -8.96
N TRP A 142 18.22 20.12 -8.29
CA TRP A 142 16.85 19.65 -8.58
C TRP A 142 15.85 20.77 -8.27
N LYS A 143 15.02 21.06 -9.25
CA LYS A 143 13.95 22.06 -9.13
C LYS A 143 12.58 21.39 -9.17
N SER A 144 11.79 21.59 -8.14
CA SER A 144 10.39 21.16 -8.08
C SER A 144 9.54 22.20 -7.35
N THR A 145 8.25 22.13 -7.52
CA THR A 145 7.30 22.96 -6.76
C THR A 145 6.93 22.34 -5.41
N GLY A 146 7.49 21.18 -5.09
CA GLY A 146 7.15 20.37 -3.93
C GLY A 146 8.28 20.21 -2.93
N TRP A 147 8.15 19.20 -2.10
CA TRP A 147 9.02 18.86 -0.96
C TRP A 147 10.44 18.47 -1.35
N THR A 148 10.66 18.07 -2.61
CA THR A 148 11.97 17.64 -3.13
C THR A 148 12.81 18.79 -3.67
N ASN A 149 12.32 20.03 -3.66
CA ASN A 149 13.08 21.18 -4.18
C ASN A 149 14.41 21.33 -3.46
N ASN A 150 15.52 21.39 -4.21
CA ASN A 150 16.91 21.45 -3.75
C ASN A 150 17.35 20.25 -2.87
N ARG A 151 16.64 19.13 -2.89
CA ARG A 151 17.04 17.89 -2.19
C ARG A 151 17.73 16.93 -3.17
N ASN A 152 18.92 17.32 -3.67
CA ASN A 152 19.59 16.66 -4.78
C ASN A 152 19.94 15.19 -4.48
N VAL A 153 20.53 14.90 -3.30
CA VAL A 153 20.91 13.53 -2.90
C VAL A 153 19.69 12.64 -2.80
N ALA A 154 18.66 13.08 -2.09
CA ALA A 154 17.43 12.29 -1.95
C ALA A 154 16.76 12.02 -3.31
N GLN A 155 16.74 13.05 -4.19
CA GLN A 155 16.16 12.90 -5.53
C GLN A 155 16.99 11.95 -6.42
N MET A 156 18.32 12.01 -6.33
CA MET A 156 19.20 11.09 -7.05
C MET A 156 18.97 9.66 -6.59
N LEU A 157 18.94 9.41 -5.28
CA LEU A 157 18.69 8.09 -4.71
C LEU A 157 17.31 7.54 -5.11
N ASP A 158 16.26 8.35 -5.04
CA ASP A 158 14.92 7.94 -5.49
C ASP A 158 14.94 7.57 -6.98
N PHE A 159 15.66 8.33 -7.82
CA PHE A 159 15.80 8.01 -9.23
C PHE A 159 16.58 6.70 -9.46
N LEU A 160 17.67 6.49 -8.72
CA LEU A 160 18.47 5.27 -8.83
C LEU A 160 17.72 4.02 -8.36
N VAL A 161 16.82 4.15 -7.38
CA VAL A 161 15.93 3.06 -6.99
C VAL A 161 14.91 2.75 -8.08
N ILE A 162 14.28 3.79 -8.65
CA ILE A 162 13.27 3.56 -9.70
C ILE A 162 13.88 2.91 -10.93
N CYS A 163 15.11 3.26 -11.31
CA CYS A 163 15.79 2.60 -12.44
C CYS A 163 16.49 1.28 -12.07
N GLY A 164 16.52 0.91 -10.78
CA GLY A 164 17.03 -0.38 -10.32
C GLY A 164 18.56 -0.46 -10.23
N GLU A 165 19.28 0.66 -10.15
CA GLU A 165 20.72 0.72 -9.88
C GLU A 165 21.04 0.70 -8.39
N VAL A 166 20.14 1.26 -7.59
CA VAL A 166 20.19 1.27 -6.13
C VAL A 166 18.93 0.57 -5.61
N ALA A 167 19.01 0.00 -4.43
CA ALA A 167 17.88 -0.57 -3.73
C ALA A 167 17.86 -0.08 -2.28
N ILE A 168 16.70 -0.18 -1.65
CA ILE A 168 16.57 0.06 -0.22
C ILE A 168 16.90 -1.27 0.47
N SER A 169 18.02 -1.29 1.19
CA SER A 169 18.52 -2.49 1.88
C SER A 169 17.91 -2.69 3.27
N GLY A 170 17.34 -1.61 3.84
CA GLY A 170 16.73 -1.64 5.16
C GLY A 170 16.48 -0.23 5.69
N ARG A 171 16.34 -0.14 7.01
CA ARG A 171 16.09 1.13 7.71
C ARG A 171 16.90 1.22 9.00
N GLN A 172 17.30 2.46 9.34
CA GLN A 172 17.79 2.79 10.66
C GLN A 172 16.82 3.80 11.30
N GLY A 173 15.97 3.31 12.20
CA GLY A 173 14.80 4.06 12.65
C GLY A 173 13.86 4.34 11.47
N ASN A 174 13.58 5.61 11.20
CA ASN A 174 12.73 6.03 10.07
C ASN A 174 13.52 6.30 8.77
N GLU A 175 14.85 6.30 8.81
CA GLU A 175 15.68 6.60 7.65
C GLU A 175 15.95 5.34 6.82
N ARG A 176 15.85 5.47 5.49
CA ARG A 176 16.21 4.41 4.54
C ARG A 176 17.72 4.21 4.52
N LEU A 177 18.12 2.95 4.44
CA LEU A 177 19.46 2.52 4.09
C LEU A 177 19.50 2.16 2.61
N TRP A 178 20.38 2.81 1.87
CA TRP A 178 20.54 2.66 0.44
C TRP A 178 21.78 1.83 0.14
N ASP A 179 21.65 0.86 -0.75
CA ASP A 179 22.80 0.08 -1.23
C ASP A 179 22.67 -0.18 -2.73
N VAL A 180 23.74 -0.65 -3.35
CA VAL A 180 23.68 -1.05 -4.76
C VAL A 180 22.71 -2.22 -4.93
N ALA A 181 21.92 -2.16 -6.01
CA ALA A 181 20.87 -3.14 -6.27
C ALA A 181 21.40 -4.59 -6.33
N GLU A 182 22.64 -4.79 -6.77
CA GLU A 182 23.30 -6.09 -6.87
C GLU A 182 23.52 -6.78 -5.52
N ARG A 183 23.55 -6.04 -4.40
CA ARG A 183 23.66 -6.60 -3.06
C ARG A 183 22.32 -6.93 -2.41
N VAL A 184 21.24 -6.35 -2.94
CA VAL A 184 19.90 -6.47 -2.34
C VAL A 184 19.02 -7.41 -3.15
N TYR A 185 19.09 -7.31 -4.48
CA TYR A 185 18.28 -8.12 -5.39
C TYR A 185 18.98 -9.43 -5.76
N PRO A 186 18.24 -10.52 -5.97
CA PRO A 186 18.83 -11.78 -6.39
C PRO A 186 19.59 -11.62 -7.72
N THR A 187 20.75 -12.28 -7.80
CA THR A 187 21.63 -12.24 -8.97
C THR A 187 20.99 -12.91 -10.20
N GLU A 188 20.29 -14.01 -9.96
CA GLU A 188 19.55 -14.73 -10.99
C GLU A 188 18.08 -14.36 -10.97
N THR A 189 17.61 -13.70 -12.00
CA THR A 189 16.20 -13.39 -12.21
C THR A 189 15.79 -13.79 -13.62
N VAL A 190 14.55 -14.27 -13.74
CA VAL A 190 13.96 -14.56 -15.06
C VAL A 190 13.86 -13.26 -15.84
N GLU A 191 14.39 -13.24 -17.06
CA GLU A 191 14.20 -12.12 -17.97
C GLU A 191 12.86 -12.22 -18.68
N LEU A 192 12.05 -11.18 -18.56
CA LEU A 192 10.75 -11.05 -19.18
C LEU A 192 10.79 -9.96 -20.26
N SER A 193 10.03 -10.17 -21.33
CA SER A 193 9.71 -9.07 -22.25
C SER A 193 8.87 -7.99 -21.54
N ALA A 194 8.88 -6.76 -22.06
CA ALA A 194 8.07 -5.68 -21.51
C ALA A 194 6.56 -6.02 -21.53
N ASP A 195 6.10 -6.68 -22.58
CA ASP A 195 4.70 -7.06 -22.78
C ASP A 195 4.29 -8.20 -21.84
N ASP A 196 5.12 -9.24 -21.68
CA ASP A 196 4.84 -10.32 -20.72
C ASP A 196 4.83 -9.81 -19.29
N ALA A 197 5.81 -8.98 -18.92
CA ALA A 197 5.86 -8.37 -17.60
C ALA A 197 4.63 -7.47 -17.35
N ALA A 198 4.18 -6.72 -18.34
CA ALA A 198 2.96 -5.90 -18.24
C ALA A 198 1.70 -6.75 -18.04
N ARG A 199 1.57 -7.83 -18.82
CA ARG A 199 0.47 -8.79 -18.70
C ARG A 199 0.46 -9.44 -17.31
N LEU A 200 1.60 -9.97 -16.86
CA LEU A 200 1.72 -10.62 -15.54
C LEU A 200 1.43 -9.65 -14.38
N ARG A 201 1.88 -8.38 -14.47
CA ARG A 201 1.50 -7.36 -13.48
C ARG A 201 0.00 -7.10 -13.47
N ALA A 202 -0.65 -7.10 -14.63
CA ALA A 202 -2.10 -6.93 -14.71
C ALA A 202 -2.85 -8.13 -14.11
N GLU A 203 -2.35 -9.36 -14.34
CA GLU A 203 -2.89 -10.59 -13.72
C GLU A 203 -2.72 -10.55 -12.18
N ARG A 204 -1.54 -10.22 -11.69
CA ARG A 204 -1.28 -10.03 -10.25
C ARG A 204 -2.21 -8.97 -9.66
N ARG A 205 -2.40 -7.84 -10.39
CA ARG A 205 -3.31 -6.77 -9.97
C ARG A 205 -4.75 -7.25 -9.89
N LEU A 206 -5.24 -8.00 -10.88
CA LEU A 206 -6.57 -8.57 -10.83
C LEU A 206 -6.71 -9.56 -9.67
N GLY A 207 -5.69 -10.39 -9.42
CA GLY A 207 -5.66 -11.34 -8.30
C GLY A 207 -5.91 -10.66 -6.96
N TYR A 208 -5.19 -9.56 -6.65
CA TYR A 208 -5.40 -8.87 -5.36
C TYR A 208 -6.63 -7.95 -5.34
N LEU A 209 -7.13 -7.47 -6.48
CA LEU A 209 -8.37 -6.70 -6.53
C LEU A 209 -9.62 -7.59 -6.58
N GLY A 210 -9.48 -8.81 -7.14
CA GLY A 210 -10.55 -9.75 -7.38
C GLY A 210 -11.50 -9.32 -8.51
N LEU A 211 -11.90 -8.05 -8.48
CA LEU A 211 -12.79 -7.42 -9.44
C LEU A 211 -12.30 -6.00 -9.74
N ALA A 212 -12.04 -5.69 -11.02
CA ALA A 212 -11.49 -4.39 -11.43
C ALA A 212 -12.01 -3.95 -12.80
N ARG A 213 -11.83 -2.67 -13.14
CA ARG A 213 -12.15 -2.15 -14.47
C ARG A 213 -11.05 -2.51 -15.47
N ALA A 214 -11.43 -2.78 -16.73
CA ALA A 214 -10.48 -2.96 -17.82
C ALA A 214 -9.71 -1.67 -18.14
N LYS A 215 -10.31 -0.50 -17.87
CA LYS A 215 -9.70 0.83 -18.05
C LYS A 215 -10.04 1.72 -16.86
N ALA A 216 -9.04 2.46 -16.37
CA ALA A 216 -9.20 3.43 -15.30
C ALA A 216 -8.35 4.67 -15.59
N PRO A 217 -8.59 5.81 -14.90
CA PRO A 217 -7.71 6.96 -14.98
C PRO A 217 -6.26 6.60 -14.64
N SER A 218 -5.32 7.14 -15.42
CA SER A 218 -3.90 6.90 -15.21
C SER A 218 -3.46 7.30 -13.81
N GLN A 219 -2.68 6.42 -13.16
CA GLN A 219 -2.05 6.67 -11.88
C GLN A 219 -0.52 6.70 -12.07
N PRO A 220 0.20 7.59 -11.36
CA PRO A 220 1.63 7.78 -11.57
C PRO A 220 2.48 6.55 -11.28
N VAL A 221 2.08 5.72 -10.31
CA VAL A 221 2.92 4.65 -9.78
C VAL A 221 2.32 3.27 -10.00
N GLU A 222 1.09 3.06 -9.57
CA GLU A 222 0.41 1.75 -9.68
C GLU A 222 -0.94 1.93 -10.36
N PRO A 223 -1.15 1.36 -11.56
CA PRO A 223 -2.43 1.41 -12.26
C PRO A 223 -3.60 0.85 -11.45
N LEU A 224 -4.81 1.31 -11.78
CA LEU A 224 -6.06 0.80 -11.21
C LEU A 224 -6.78 -0.16 -12.16
N ASP A 225 -6.43 -0.10 -13.44
CA ASP A 225 -6.99 -0.95 -14.49
C ASP A 225 -6.18 -2.23 -14.67
N VAL A 226 -6.83 -3.21 -15.25
CA VAL A 226 -6.25 -4.53 -15.49
C VAL A 226 -6.22 -4.93 -16.98
N GLY A 227 -6.63 -4.03 -17.87
CA GLY A 227 -6.66 -4.32 -19.30
C GLY A 227 -7.61 -5.47 -19.64
N ALA A 228 -7.13 -6.43 -20.43
CA ALA A 228 -7.92 -7.55 -20.93
C ALA A 228 -7.79 -8.84 -20.08
N VAL A 229 -6.99 -8.82 -18.99
CA VAL A 229 -6.79 -10.03 -18.16
C VAL A 229 -8.04 -10.41 -17.38
N GLY A 230 -8.14 -11.67 -16.95
CA GLY A 230 -9.30 -12.23 -16.27
C GLY A 230 -10.50 -12.42 -17.22
N GLU A 231 -11.68 -12.58 -16.64
CA GLU A 231 -12.93 -12.79 -17.39
C GLU A 231 -13.87 -11.58 -17.28
N GLU A 232 -14.75 -11.42 -18.28
CA GLU A 232 -15.71 -10.31 -18.27
C GLU A 232 -16.83 -10.57 -17.25
N ALA A 233 -17.16 -9.53 -16.50
CA ALA A 233 -18.24 -9.55 -15.52
C ALA A 233 -19.08 -8.27 -15.57
N LEU A 234 -20.34 -8.40 -15.16
CA LEU A 234 -21.26 -7.30 -14.85
C LEU A 234 -21.61 -7.37 -13.37
N VAL A 235 -21.76 -6.22 -12.73
CA VAL A 235 -22.22 -6.13 -11.33
C VAL A 235 -23.59 -5.46 -11.33
N ASP A 236 -24.57 -6.10 -10.73
CA ASP A 236 -25.94 -5.60 -10.70
C ASP A 236 -26.04 -4.23 -10.02
N GLY A 237 -26.69 -3.29 -10.69
CA GLY A 237 -26.84 -1.91 -10.23
C GLY A 237 -25.58 -1.06 -10.30
N VAL A 238 -24.55 -1.50 -11.06
CA VAL A 238 -23.33 -0.75 -11.33
C VAL A 238 -23.09 -0.67 -12.84
N ASP A 239 -22.90 0.52 -13.37
CA ASP A 239 -22.70 0.73 -14.80
C ASP A 239 -21.34 0.21 -15.30
N GLY A 240 -21.33 -0.23 -16.56
CA GLY A 240 -20.14 -0.67 -17.27
C GLY A 240 -19.68 -2.09 -16.92
N SER A 241 -18.71 -2.58 -17.71
CA SER A 241 -18.15 -3.92 -17.55
C SER A 241 -16.95 -3.94 -16.58
N TRP A 242 -16.75 -5.09 -15.97
CA TRP A 242 -15.65 -5.40 -15.07
C TRP A 242 -14.83 -6.56 -15.61
N ARG A 243 -13.66 -6.74 -15.04
CA ARG A 243 -12.83 -7.94 -15.15
C ARG A 243 -12.80 -8.62 -13.79
N VAL A 244 -12.99 -9.92 -13.75
CA VAL A 244 -12.98 -10.72 -12.53
C VAL A 244 -11.91 -11.81 -12.62
N ASP A 245 -11.27 -12.08 -11.50
CA ASP A 245 -10.43 -13.26 -11.36
C ASP A 245 -11.36 -14.51 -11.27
N PRO A 246 -11.31 -15.42 -12.26
CA PRO A 246 -12.21 -16.57 -12.27
C PRO A 246 -12.00 -17.52 -11.08
N THR A 247 -10.83 -17.50 -10.46
CA THR A 247 -10.55 -18.35 -9.28
C THR A 247 -11.32 -17.90 -8.04
N LEU A 248 -11.86 -16.68 -8.05
CA LEU A 248 -12.62 -16.08 -6.94
C LEU A 248 -14.13 -16.04 -7.18
N LEU A 249 -14.63 -16.65 -8.27
CA LEU A 249 -16.05 -16.60 -8.66
C LEU A 249 -17.00 -17.38 -7.75
N ASP A 250 -16.49 -18.26 -6.90
CA ASP A 250 -17.29 -18.90 -5.84
C ASP A 250 -16.83 -18.42 -4.44
N PRO A 251 -17.20 -17.20 -4.05
CA PRO A 251 -16.82 -16.67 -2.74
C PRO A 251 -17.62 -17.29 -1.59
N ALA A 252 -18.74 -17.96 -1.86
CA ALA A 252 -19.65 -18.46 -0.81
C ALA A 252 -18.98 -19.45 0.14
N GLY A 253 -18.06 -20.29 -0.37
CA GLY A 253 -17.29 -21.23 0.45
C GLY A 253 -15.99 -20.65 1.05
N ARG A 254 -15.61 -19.40 0.69
CA ARG A 254 -14.36 -18.77 1.11
C ARG A 254 -14.55 -17.50 1.92
N PHE A 255 -15.73 -16.91 1.88
CA PHE A 255 -16.01 -15.65 2.56
C PHE A 255 -16.54 -15.92 3.98
N GLU A 256 -15.70 -15.73 4.95
CA GLU A 256 -16.06 -15.68 6.36
C GLU A 256 -16.02 -14.23 6.83
N PRO A 257 -17.17 -13.65 7.28
CA PRO A 257 -17.25 -12.25 7.65
C PRO A 257 -16.46 -11.93 8.92
N ARG A 258 -15.90 -10.74 8.99
CA ARG A 258 -15.30 -10.18 10.21
C ARG A 258 -15.42 -8.65 10.27
N THR A 259 -15.04 -8.08 11.40
CA THR A 259 -14.84 -6.64 11.55
C THR A 259 -13.35 -6.31 11.36
N ALA A 260 -13.04 -5.15 10.79
CA ALA A 260 -11.67 -4.65 10.68
C ALA A 260 -11.64 -3.12 10.57
N LEU A 261 -10.61 -2.50 11.14
CA LEU A 261 -10.26 -1.09 10.96
C LEU A 261 -9.15 -1.01 9.90
N LEU A 262 -9.43 -0.32 8.79
CA LEU A 262 -8.53 -0.28 7.65
C LEU A 262 -7.66 0.97 7.66
N SER A 263 -6.44 0.87 7.13
CA SER A 263 -5.61 2.04 6.87
C SER A 263 -6.26 2.94 5.80
N PRO A 264 -6.16 4.28 5.90
CA PRO A 264 -6.54 5.18 4.82
C PRO A 264 -5.84 4.92 3.48
N PHE A 265 -4.70 4.25 3.51
CA PHE A 265 -3.90 3.89 2.35
C PHE A 265 -4.14 2.45 1.88
N ASP A 266 -5.14 1.77 2.45
CA ASP A 266 -5.53 0.43 2.05
C ASP A 266 -6.04 0.40 0.60
N ARG A 267 -5.59 -0.59 -0.17
CA ARG A 267 -5.96 -0.71 -1.59
C ARG A 267 -7.45 -0.95 -1.81
N LEU A 268 -8.16 -1.48 -0.83
CA LEU A 268 -9.62 -1.63 -0.91
C LEU A 268 -10.33 -0.29 -1.09
N VAL A 269 -9.85 0.76 -0.41
CA VAL A 269 -10.45 2.10 -0.39
C VAL A 269 -9.66 3.15 -1.20
N PHE A 270 -8.49 2.80 -1.72
CA PHE A 270 -7.64 3.70 -2.50
C PHE A 270 -8.32 4.13 -3.81
N ASP A 271 -8.92 3.18 -4.54
CA ASP A 271 -9.75 3.47 -5.70
C ASP A 271 -11.16 3.86 -5.24
N ARG A 272 -11.39 5.16 -5.16
CA ARG A 272 -12.65 5.74 -4.65
C ARG A 272 -13.84 5.42 -5.53
N ALA A 273 -13.65 5.35 -6.85
CA ALA A 273 -14.72 4.99 -7.78
C ALA A 273 -15.14 3.53 -7.55
N ARG A 274 -14.16 2.62 -7.42
CA ARG A 274 -14.41 1.22 -7.12
C ARG A 274 -15.06 1.04 -5.74
N ALA A 275 -14.59 1.76 -4.72
CA ALA A 275 -15.18 1.73 -3.37
C ALA A 275 -16.63 2.22 -3.37
N HIS A 276 -16.93 3.27 -4.12
CA HIS A 276 -18.29 3.75 -4.30
C HIS A 276 -19.14 2.74 -5.08
N ASP A 277 -18.66 2.23 -6.22
CA ASP A 277 -19.39 1.30 -7.07
C ASP A 277 -19.78 0.03 -6.34
N LEU A 278 -18.85 -0.61 -5.62
CA LEU A 278 -19.06 -1.89 -4.97
C LEU A 278 -19.69 -1.75 -3.57
N PHE A 279 -19.23 -0.79 -2.78
CA PHE A 279 -19.60 -0.68 -1.37
C PHE A 279 -20.57 0.48 -1.09
N GLY A 280 -20.82 1.38 -2.04
CA GLY A 280 -21.55 2.63 -1.78
C GLY A 280 -20.80 3.56 -0.83
N PHE A 281 -19.49 3.39 -0.69
CA PHE A 281 -18.70 4.02 0.35
C PHE A 281 -18.03 5.32 -0.14
N GLU A 282 -18.36 6.43 0.53
CA GLU A 282 -17.69 7.71 0.31
C GLU A 282 -16.53 7.86 1.29
N TYR A 283 -15.32 8.02 0.75
CA TYR A 283 -14.14 8.17 1.57
C TYR A 283 -13.08 9.07 0.94
N VAL A 284 -12.49 9.93 1.77
CA VAL A 284 -11.33 10.76 1.43
C VAL A 284 -10.48 10.91 2.70
N VAL A 285 -9.17 10.65 2.60
CA VAL A 285 -8.27 11.04 3.67
C VAL A 285 -8.14 12.56 3.72
N GLU A 286 -8.36 13.16 4.92
CA GLU A 286 -8.48 14.61 5.06
C GLU A 286 -7.27 15.27 5.74
N MET A 287 -6.16 14.56 5.85
CA MET A 287 -4.94 15.03 6.51
C MET A 287 -4.37 16.34 5.92
N TYR A 288 -4.63 16.61 4.65
CA TYR A 288 -4.21 17.84 3.97
C TYR A 288 -5.23 18.99 4.06
N LYS A 289 -6.42 18.73 4.58
CA LYS A 289 -7.43 19.77 4.78
C LYS A 289 -7.22 20.50 6.11
N PRO A 290 -7.48 21.83 6.17
CA PRO A 290 -7.57 22.54 7.43
C PRO A 290 -8.57 21.86 8.39
N ALA A 291 -8.29 21.87 9.70
CA ALA A 291 -9.10 21.14 10.68
C ALA A 291 -10.62 21.48 10.60
N ALA A 292 -10.97 22.75 10.41
CA ALA A 292 -12.36 23.20 10.28
C ALA A 292 -13.11 22.70 9.02
N GLN A 293 -12.39 22.15 8.05
CA GLN A 293 -12.96 21.63 6.80
C GLN A 293 -13.01 20.10 6.77
N ARG A 294 -12.53 19.42 7.83
CA ARG A 294 -12.56 17.97 7.92
C ARG A 294 -13.95 17.50 8.32
N ARG A 295 -14.49 16.55 7.57
CA ARG A 295 -15.79 15.92 7.85
C ARG A 295 -15.63 14.74 8.80
N TRP A 296 -14.58 13.94 8.63
CA TRP A 296 -14.38 12.67 9.36
C TRP A 296 -13.14 12.65 10.26
N GLY A 297 -12.33 13.72 10.25
CA GLY A 297 -11.12 13.80 11.05
C GLY A 297 -9.84 13.84 10.23
N TYR A 298 -8.70 13.82 10.95
CA TYR A 298 -7.37 13.95 10.31
C TYR A 298 -6.98 12.69 9.50
N PHE A 299 -7.19 11.53 10.11
CA PHE A 299 -6.75 10.24 9.61
C PHE A 299 -7.80 9.16 9.89
N ALA A 300 -9.02 9.40 9.46
CA ALA A 300 -10.15 8.53 9.77
C ALA A 300 -9.96 7.14 9.14
N LEU A 301 -10.11 6.09 9.94
CA LEU A 301 -9.97 4.69 9.52
C LEU A 301 -11.30 4.17 8.99
N PRO A 302 -11.39 3.67 7.75
CA PRO A 302 -12.58 2.97 7.27
C PRO A 302 -12.90 1.75 8.15
N ILE A 303 -14.17 1.56 8.46
CA ILE A 303 -14.69 0.43 9.26
C ILE A 303 -15.31 -0.59 8.33
N LEU A 304 -14.72 -1.77 8.26
CA LEU A 304 -15.31 -2.94 7.61
C LEU A 304 -16.06 -3.76 8.65
N HIS A 305 -17.28 -4.17 8.32
CA HIS A 305 -18.05 -5.17 9.08
C HIS A 305 -18.79 -6.10 8.11
N GLY A 306 -18.54 -7.38 8.26
CA GLY A 306 -19.07 -8.36 7.28
C GLY A 306 -18.54 -8.08 5.88
N ASP A 307 -19.43 -7.90 4.92
CA ASP A 307 -19.08 -7.54 3.55
C ASP A 307 -19.30 -6.05 3.21
N ARG A 308 -19.45 -5.17 4.21
CA ARG A 308 -19.77 -3.75 4.03
C ARG A 308 -18.76 -2.83 4.71
N LEU A 309 -18.47 -1.70 4.07
CA LEU A 309 -17.83 -0.56 4.71
C LEU A 309 -18.95 0.29 5.34
N ILE A 310 -18.95 0.42 6.67
CA ILE A 310 -20.10 0.91 7.43
C ILE A 310 -19.88 2.25 8.13
N GLY A 311 -18.64 2.75 8.12
CA GLY A 311 -18.33 4.00 8.81
C GLY A 311 -16.85 4.34 8.81
N LYS A 312 -16.48 5.32 9.61
CA LYS A 312 -15.11 5.83 9.76
C LYS A 312 -14.81 6.08 11.24
N LEU A 313 -13.66 5.62 11.71
CA LEU A 313 -13.15 5.88 13.06
C LEU A 313 -12.16 7.05 13.02
N ASP A 314 -12.48 8.17 13.66
CA ASP A 314 -11.52 9.25 13.93
C ASP A 314 -10.80 8.97 15.25
N ALA A 315 -9.53 8.58 15.15
CA ALA A 315 -8.70 8.26 16.29
C ALA A 315 -7.23 8.60 16.04
N ALA A 316 -6.47 8.73 17.12
CA ALA A 316 -5.05 8.99 17.08
C ALA A 316 -4.29 8.28 18.21
N ALA A 317 -3.07 7.85 17.91
CA ALA A 317 -2.14 7.25 18.85
C ALA A 317 -1.30 8.34 19.55
N ASP A 318 -1.69 8.72 20.77
CA ASP A 318 -0.87 9.58 21.63
C ASP A 318 0.14 8.74 22.41
N ARG A 319 1.23 8.40 21.72
CA ARG A 319 2.29 7.52 22.25
C ARG A 319 3.00 8.12 23.47
N LYS A 320 3.02 9.46 23.62
CA LYS A 320 3.64 10.12 24.77
C LYS A 320 2.78 9.95 26.03
N ALA A 321 1.45 9.96 25.87
CA ALA A 321 0.52 9.74 26.97
C ALA A 321 0.20 8.24 27.18
N GLY A 322 0.61 7.35 26.28
CA GLY A 322 0.22 5.93 26.31
C GLY A 322 -1.25 5.70 25.94
N LEU A 323 -1.88 6.61 25.18
CA LEU A 323 -3.31 6.60 24.93
C LEU A 323 -3.65 6.45 23.44
N PHE A 324 -4.65 5.64 23.14
CA PHE A 324 -5.36 5.62 21.88
C PHE A 324 -6.64 6.44 22.03
N ARG A 325 -6.64 7.66 21.45
CA ARG A 325 -7.74 8.61 21.59
C ARG A 325 -8.74 8.45 20.48
N VAL A 326 -9.94 8.01 20.81
CA VAL A 326 -11.09 7.99 19.90
C VAL A 326 -11.79 9.34 20.01
N ALA A 327 -11.81 10.10 18.91
CA ALA A 327 -12.50 11.38 18.82
C ALA A 327 -13.96 11.18 18.39
N ALA A 328 -14.22 10.30 17.41
CA ALA A 328 -15.55 9.97 16.95
C ALA A 328 -15.58 8.63 16.18
N ILE A 329 -16.74 7.99 16.20
CA ILE A 329 -17.13 6.95 15.24
C ILE A 329 -18.21 7.56 14.35
N HIS A 330 -17.91 7.74 13.07
CA HIS A 330 -18.84 8.26 12.07
C HIS A 330 -19.56 7.09 11.43
N GLU A 331 -20.75 6.81 11.89
CA GLU A 331 -21.62 5.76 11.35
C GLU A 331 -22.27 6.27 10.05
N ASP A 332 -22.19 5.49 8.96
CA ASP A 332 -22.90 5.83 7.71
C ASP A 332 -24.40 5.57 7.85
N GLU A 333 -24.76 4.53 8.64
CA GLU A 333 -26.09 4.24 9.16
C GLU A 333 -25.96 3.86 10.64
N PRO A 334 -26.96 4.12 11.51
CA PRO A 334 -26.88 3.79 12.95
C PRO A 334 -26.52 2.31 13.17
N PHE A 335 -25.52 2.05 13.99
CA PHE A 335 -25.07 0.68 14.25
C PHE A 335 -26.04 -0.05 15.19
N PRO A 336 -26.50 -1.25 14.83
CA PRO A 336 -27.06 -2.19 15.81
C PRO A 336 -26.09 -2.45 16.96
N ALA A 337 -26.59 -2.78 18.13
CA ALA A 337 -25.77 -2.96 19.35
C ALA A 337 -24.63 -3.98 19.14
N GLU A 338 -24.91 -5.07 18.46
CA GLU A 338 -23.94 -6.13 18.11
C GLU A 338 -22.80 -5.62 17.19
N VAL A 339 -23.14 -4.74 16.23
CA VAL A 339 -22.15 -4.11 15.33
C VAL A 339 -21.30 -3.11 16.10
N ALA A 340 -21.93 -2.28 16.95
CA ALA A 340 -21.20 -1.34 17.80
C ALA A 340 -20.23 -2.05 18.74
N GLU A 341 -20.63 -3.18 19.32
CA GLU A 341 -19.76 -4.01 20.17
C GLU A 341 -18.60 -4.60 19.38
N ALA A 342 -18.83 -5.15 18.18
CA ALA A 342 -17.79 -5.68 17.31
C ALA A 342 -16.79 -4.61 16.87
N VAL A 343 -17.24 -3.40 16.54
CA VAL A 343 -16.38 -2.25 16.24
C VAL A 343 -15.56 -1.83 17.45
N ASN A 344 -16.18 -1.75 18.63
CA ASN A 344 -15.49 -1.40 19.87
C ASN A 344 -14.42 -2.43 20.26
N LEU A 345 -14.66 -3.71 19.97
CA LEU A 345 -13.67 -4.76 20.17
C LEU A 345 -12.44 -4.55 19.26
N GLU A 346 -12.65 -4.30 17.97
CA GLU A 346 -11.56 -4.00 17.02
C GLU A 346 -10.78 -2.72 17.41
N VAL A 347 -11.46 -1.71 17.95
CA VAL A 347 -10.78 -0.51 18.48
C VAL A 347 -9.86 -0.86 19.64
N ARG A 348 -10.32 -1.71 20.58
CA ARG A 348 -9.51 -2.17 21.71
C ARG A 348 -8.34 -3.05 21.24
N ASP A 349 -8.57 -3.94 20.29
CA ASP A 349 -7.53 -4.81 19.73
C ASP A 349 -6.46 -3.99 19.01
N LEU A 350 -6.84 -3.00 18.21
CA LEU A 350 -5.90 -2.09 17.55
C LEU A 350 -5.06 -1.31 18.57
N ALA A 351 -5.70 -0.76 19.61
CA ALA A 351 -5.01 -0.04 20.66
C ALA A 351 -4.06 -0.93 21.47
N ALA A 352 -4.50 -2.14 21.82
CA ALA A 352 -3.68 -3.12 22.54
C ALA A 352 -2.46 -3.59 21.70
N TRP A 353 -2.64 -3.80 20.39
CA TRP A 353 -1.52 -4.07 19.47
C TRP A 353 -0.50 -2.91 19.45
N LEU A 354 -0.97 -1.66 19.55
CA LEU A 354 -0.10 -0.48 19.62
C LEU A 354 0.50 -0.26 21.03
N GLY A 355 0.12 -1.07 22.04
CA GLY A 355 0.54 -0.91 23.43
C GLY A 355 -0.06 0.32 24.12
N LEU A 356 -1.28 0.73 23.73
CA LEU A 356 -1.96 1.94 24.18
C LEU A 356 -3.27 1.63 24.91
N GLU A 357 -3.64 2.47 25.89
CA GLU A 357 -4.94 2.42 26.54
C GLU A 357 -5.98 3.23 25.75
N VAL A 358 -7.18 2.67 25.58
CA VAL A 358 -8.25 3.33 24.83
C VAL A 358 -8.96 4.38 25.67
N THR A 359 -9.23 5.54 25.06
CA THR A 359 -10.10 6.59 25.65
C THR A 359 -11.08 7.12 24.61
N GLY A 360 -12.28 7.53 25.06
CA GLY A 360 -13.28 8.19 24.23
C GLY A 360 -14.20 7.25 23.44
N ILE A 361 -14.22 5.95 23.75
CA ILE A 361 -15.24 5.06 23.17
C ILE A 361 -16.62 5.45 23.75
N PRO A 362 -17.66 5.70 22.91
CA PRO A 362 -19.01 5.96 23.39
C PRO A 362 -19.53 4.77 24.23
N GLY A 363 -19.97 5.01 25.44
CA GLY A 363 -20.58 3.98 26.31
C GLY A 363 -19.63 3.11 27.14
N SER A 364 -18.33 3.46 27.20
CA SER A 364 -17.37 2.83 28.13
C SER A 364 -17.31 3.54 29.47
#